data_3888ff0b1e5dcc31870092dbf8dc8da6
#
_entry.id   3888ff0b1e5dcc31870092dbf8dc8da6
#
_cell.length_a   1.000
_cell.length_b   1.000
_cell.length_c   1.000
_cell.angle_alpha   90.00
_cell.angle_beta   90.00
_cell.angle_gamma   90.00
#
_symmetry.space_group_name_H-M   'P 1'
#
loop_
_entity.id
_entity.type
_entity.pdbx_description
1 polymer ?
#
loop_
_entity_poly.entity_id
_entity_poly.type
_entity_poly.pdbx_seq_one_letter_code
_entity_poly.pdbx_strand_id
1 'polypeptide(L)'
;MHIRRCIISDIHGCYDEFNALLRQVNVDLNQDELILLGDYVDRGPKSRQVVEQIMQLREKHGVVVIKGNHDAMMVKALMNDVEEYDRHWIRNGGLQTLGSYVEIHFDEEQIDWSAYTEAKQWIRSRYEHHLRFLSELPLVYEVPGYIFVHAGINPDVEDWRGQPERDFIWIREAFYTRPTSIPGTVVFGHTPVKHLHDHADIWFDPSGDKIGIDGGCAYGAQLNLLEIGEDGSLQKFHVKKGETGEGSAD
;
A
#
# COMPACT_ATOMS: atom_id res chain seq x y z
N MET A 1 10.91 -0.71 25.11
CA MET A 1 11.83 0.15 24.34
C MET A 1 10.97 1.00 23.43
N HIS A 2 11.17 2.30 23.43
CA HIS A 2 10.58 3.16 22.40
C HIS A 2 11.40 2.94 21.12
N ILE A 3 10.76 2.61 20.03
CA ILE A 3 11.39 2.36 18.74
C ILE A 3 10.85 3.37 17.73
N ARG A 4 11.72 3.91 16.87
CA ARG A 4 11.30 4.80 15.78
C ARG A 4 10.54 3.98 14.74
N ARG A 5 9.35 4.46 14.35
CA ARG A 5 8.50 3.82 13.33
C ARG A 5 8.38 4.65 12.11
N CYS A 6 8.57 4.04 10.96
CA CYS A 6 8.40 4.64 9.64
C CYS A 6 7.25 3.95 8.91
N ILE A 7 6.20 4.70 8.55
CA ILE A 7 4.97 4.16 7.99
C ILE A 7 4.77 4.68 6.58
N ILE A 8 4.57 3.78 5.60
CA ILE A 8 4.32 4.09 4.18
C ILE A 8 3.10 3.30 3.71
N SER A 9 2.32 3.88 2.78
CA SER A 9 1.14 3.24 2.19
C SER A 9 1.07 3.50 0.69
N ASP A 10 0.28 2.68 -0.02
CA ASP A 10 -0.14 2.92 -1.41
C ASP A 10 1.03 3.19 -2.37
N ILE A 11 2.02 2.26 -2.35
CA ILE A 11 3.22 2.35 -3.18
C ILE A 11 2.87 2.16 -4.66
N HIS A 12 1.91 1.28 -4.98
CA HIS A 12 1.37 1.11 -6.34
C HIS A 12 2.45 1.07 -7.43
N GLY A 13 3.45 0.19 -7.31
CA GLY A 13 4.52 0.09 -8.31
C GLY A 13 5.41 1.32 -8.47
N CYS A 14 5.30 2.32 -7.60
CA CYS A 14 6.18 3.50 -7.54
C CYS A 14 7.50 3.15 -6.82
N TYR A 15 8.22 2.19 -7.37
CA TYR A 15 9.44 1.61 -6.80
C TYR A 15 10.55 2.63 -6.57
N ASP A 16 10.74 3.55 -7.52
CA ASP A 16 11.82 4.54 -7.45
C ASP A 16 11.55 5.56 -6.35
N GLU A 17 10.30 6.03 -6.24
CA GLU A 17 9.85 6.94 -5.20
C GLU A 17 9.92 6.26 -3.81
N PHE A 18 9.56 4.98 -3.72
CA PHE A 18 9.68 4.21 -2.48
C PHE A 18 11.13 4.15 -1.99
N ASN A 19 12.07 3.83 -2.88
CA ASN A 19 13.48 3.80 -2.52
C ASN A 19 14.07 5.19 -2.25
N ALA A 20 13.64 6.23 -2.98
CA ALA A 20 14.04 7.59 -2.71
C ALA A 20 13.59 8.05 -1.32
N LEU A 21 12.36 7.72 -0.93
CA LEU A 21 11.81 8.07 0.38
C LEU A 21 12.54 7.36 1.53
N LEU A 22 12.86 6.06 1.40
CA LEU A 22 13.64 5.31 2.38
C LEU A 22 15.05 5.92 2.56
N ARG A 23 15.70 6.35 1.46
CA ARG A 23 16.99 7.04 1.51
C ARG A 23 16.91 8.42 2.16
N GLN A 24 15.90 9.23 1.77
CA GLN A 24 15.69 10.58 2.29
C GLN A 24 15.56 10.59 3.83
N VAL A 25 14.82 9.63 4.37
CA VAL A 25 14.56 9.50 5.81
C VAL A 25 15.68 8.75 6.54
N ASN A 26 16.62 8.16 5.79
CA ASN A 26 17.70 7.35 6.31
C ASN A 26 17.17 6.25 7.27
N VAL A 27 16.22 5.44 6.76
CA VAL A 27 15.61 4.35 7.54
C VAL A 27 16.68 3.28 7.84
N ASP A 28 16.96 3.05 9.11
CA ASP A 28 17.86 1.97 9.56
C ASP A 28 17.04 0.73 9.93
N LEU A 29 16.96 -0.21 8.99
CA LEU A 29 16.19 -1.45 9.14
C LEU A 29 16.68 -2.39 10.26
N ASN A 30 17.79 -2.08 10.94
CA ASN A 30 18.26 -2.82 12.11
C ASN A 30 17.77 -2.20 13.43
N GLN A 31 17.30 -0.96 13.41
CA GLN A 31 16.88 -0.20 14.59
C GLN A 31 15.45 0.32 14.47
N ASP A 32 15.02 0.69 13.27
CA ASP A 32 13.71 1.24 12.99
C ASP A 32 12.70 0.14 12.66
N GLU A 33 11.44 0.38 13.02
CA GLU A 33 10.32 -0.46 12.59
C GLU A 33 9.68 0.14 11.34
N LEU A 34 9.89 -0.47 10.17
CA LEU A 34 9.21 -0.09 8.93
C LEU A 34 7.88 -0.82 8.84
N ILE A 35 6.79 -0.06 8.59
CA ILE A 35 5.42 -0.57 8.48
C ILE A 35 4.84 -0.14 7.14
N LEU A 36 4.39 -1.10 6.34
CA LEU A 36 3.82 -0.90 5.01
C LEU A 36 2.35 -1.27 5.02
N LEU A 37 1.47 -0.31 4.63
CA LEU A 37 0.03 -0.43 4.83
C LEU A 37 -0.77 -0.95 3.61
N GLY A 38 -0.14 -1.70 2.69
CA GLY A 38 -0.84 -2.28 1.55
C GLY A 38 -0.76 -1.47 0.26
N ASP A 39 -1.42 -2.00 -0.77
CA ASP A 39 -1.46 -1.49 -2.13
C ASP A 39 -0.06 -1.32 -2.75
N TYR A 40 0.63 -2.47 -2.86
CA TYR A 40 1.97 -2.53 -3.44
C TYR A 40 1.96 -2.57 -4.96
N VAL A 41 0.88 -3.08 -5.53
CA VAL A 41 0.71 -3.37 -6.96
C VAL A 41 -0.28 -2.40 -7.62
N ASP A 42 -0.39 -2.49 -8.93
CA ASP A 42 -1.28 -1.77 -9.83
C ASP A 42 -0.89 -0.31 -10.08
N ARG A 43 -1.34 0.24 -11.21
CA ARG A 43 -1.18 1.63 -11.65
C ARG A 43 0.24 2.04 -12.02
N GLY A 44 1.21 1.79 -11.16
CA GLY A 44 2.61 2.12 -11.41
C GLY A 44 3.37 1.02 -12.16
N PRO A 45 4.52 1.36 -12.76
CA PRO A 45 5.18 0.50 -13.74
C PRO A 45 6.04 -0.63 -13.13
N LYS A 46 6.32 -0.62 -11.82
CA LYS A 46 7.32 -1.52 -11.22
C LYS A 46 6.76 -2.35 -10.07
N SER A 47 5.53 -2.87 -10.22
CA SER A 47 4.84 -3.66 -9.18
C SER A 47 5.63 -4.92 -8.80
N ARG A 48 6.21 -5.65 -9.78
CA ARG A 48 7.04 -6.81 -9.49
C ARG A 48 8.21 -6.46 -8.57
N GLN A 49 8.94 -5.40 -8.90
CA GLN A 49 10.10 -4.97 -8.10
C GLN A 49 9.72 -4.56 -6.69
N VAL A 50 8.56 -3.91 -6.51
CA VAL A 50 8.03 -3.59 -5.18
C VAL A 50 7.76 -4.86 -4.39
N VAL A 51 7.04 -5.85 -4.98
CA VAL A 51 6.73 -7.12 -4.29
C VAL A 51 8.01 -7.86 -3.93
N GLU A 52 8.98 -8.00 -4.85
CA GLU A 52 10.27 -8.63 -4.58
C GLU A 52 11.00 -7.95 -3.41
N GLN A 53 11.01 -6.62 -3.39
CA GLN A 53 11.68 -5.85 -2.34
C GLN A 53 11.00 -6.01 -0.98
N ILE A 54 9.68 -5.89 -0.90
CA ILE A 54 8.96 -6.00 0.40
C ILE A 54 9.05 -7.42 0.98
N MET A 55 9.09 -8.45 0.14
CA MET A 55 9.35 -9.82 0.57
C MET A 55 10.74 -9.94 1.21
N GLN A 56 11.77 -9.40 0.55
CA GLN A 56 13.14 -9.41 1.08
C GLN A 56 13.26 -8.59 2.37
N LEU A 57 12.60 -7.43 2.45
CA LEU A 57 12.59 -6.59 3.64
C LEU A 57 11.93 -7.31 4.83
N ARG A 58 10.80 -7.98 4.58
CA ARG A 58 10.12 -8.79 5.61
C ARG A 58 10.98 -9.96 6.08
N GLU A 59 11.58 -10.70 5.15
CA GLU A 59 12.39 -11.87 5.48
C GLU A 59 13.66 -11.51 6.26
N LYS A 60 14.37 -10.46 5.84
CA LYS A 60 15.67 -10.08 6.40
C LYS A 60 15.61 -9.20 7.64
N HIS A 61 14.61 -8.34 7.72
CA HIS A 61 14.53 -7.26 8.71
C HIS A 61 13.23 -7.27 9.52
N GLY A 62 12.30 -8.20 9.23
CA GLY A 62 11.04 -8.28 9.96
C GLY A 62 10.09 -7.11 9.70
N VAL A 63 10.22 -6.44 8.55
CA VAL A 63 9.33 -5.33 8.16
C VAL A 63 7.88 -5.77 8.22
N VAL A 64 7.02 -4.95 8.83
CA VAL A 64 5.59 -5.19 8.89
C VAL A 64 4.97 -4.85 7.55
N VAL A 65 4.27 -5.81 6.98
CA VAL A 65 3.61 -5.68 5.66
C VAL A 65 2.17 -6.15 5.82
N ILE A 66 1.20 -5.26 5.63
CA ILE A 66 -0.23 -5.60 5.70
C ILE A 66 -0.87 -5.57 4.30
N LYS A 67 -2.06 -6.18 4.17
CA LYS A 67 -2.76 -6.34 2.89
C LYS A 67 -3.53 -5.10 2.50
N GLY A 68 -3.41 -4.68 1.24
CA GLY A 68 -4.29 -3.71 0.60
C GLY A 68 -5.31 -4.37 -0.33
N ASN A 69 -6.28 -3.59 -0.79
CA ASN A 69 -7.32 -4.11 -1.69
C ASN A 69 -6.78 -4.42 -3.10
N HIS A 70 -5.77 -3.71 -3.58
CA HIS A 70 -5.13 -4.01 -4.85
C HIS A 70 -4.34 -5.31 -4.80
N ASP A 71 -3.67 -5.60 -3.70
CA ASP A 71 -2.98 -6.87 -3.47
C ASP A 71 -3.99 -8.03 -3.47
N ALA A 72 -5.13 -7.85 -2.81
CA ALA A 72 -6.22 -8.83 -2.81
C ALA A 72 -6.86 -9.01 -4.20
N MET A 73 -7.03 -7.93 -4.99
CA MET A 73 -7.55 -8.00 -6.35
C MET A 73 -6.61 -8.75 -7.29
N MET A 74 -5.31 -8.48 -7.25
CA MET A 74 -4.30 -9.20 -8.02
C MET A 74 -4.34 -10.71 -7.71
N VAL A 75 -4.30 -11.08 -6.44
CA VAL A 75 -4.36 -12.48 -6.02
C VAL A 75 -5.65 -13.14 -6.53
N LYS A 76 -6.80 -12.47 -6.33
CA LYS A 76 -8.10 -12.99 -6.74
C LYS A 76 -8.20 -13.19 -8.26
N ALA A 77 -7.73 -12.23 -9.05
CA ALA A 77 -7.70 -12.33 -10.51
C ALA A 77 -6.75 -13.42 -10.99
N LEU A 78 -5.51 -13.43 -10.49
CA LEU A 78 -4.50 -14.36 -10.97
C LEU A 78 -4.71 -15.79 -10.49
N MET A 79 -5.33 -16.04 -9.32
CA MET A 79 -5.54 -17.38 -8.78
C MET A 79 -6.85 -18.05 -9.22
N ASN A 80 -7.75 -17.32 -9.87
CA ASN A 80 -9.05 -17.84 -10.30
C ASN A 80 -9.25 -17.63 -11.80
N ASP A 81 -10.02 -18.53 -12.44
CA ASP A 81 -10.40 -18.41 -13.86
C ASP A 81 -11.84 -17.87 -13.96
N VAL A 82 -12.04 -16.66 -13.43
CA VAL A 82 -13.31 -15.94 -13.41
C VAL A 82 -13.11 -14.57 -14.08
N GLU A 83 -13.68 -14.41 -15.26
CA GLU A 83 -13.53 -13.20 -16.09
C GLU A 83 -13.92 -11.92 -15.37
N GLU A 84 -14.92 -11.97 -14.48
CA GLU A 84 -15.34 -10.79 -13.69
C GLU A 84 -14.20 -10.29 -12.79
N TYR A 85 -13.40 -11.20 -12.20
CA TYR A 85 -12.26 -10.83 -11.37
C TYR A 85 -11.14 -10.22 -12.20
N ASP A 86 -10.88 -10.77 -13.39
CA ASP A 86 -9.90 -10.22 -14.32
C ASP A 86 -10.30 -8.81 -14.76
N ARG A 87 -11.54 -8.62 -15.20
CA ARG A 87 -12.07 -7.32 -15.62
C ARG A 87 -12.09 -6.29 -14.48
N HIS A 88 -12.40 -6.74 -13.26
CA HIS A 88 -12.38 -5.86 -12.09
C HIS A 88 -10.96 -5.38 -11.79
N TRP A 89 -9.99 -6.28 -11.77
CA TRP A 89 -8.58 -5.94 -11.53
C TRP A 89 -8.00 -5.04 -12.63
N ILE A 90 -8.26 -5.35 -13.89
CA ILE A 90 -7.82 -4.54 -15.04
C ILE A 90 -8.31 -3.10 -14.92
N ARG A 91 -9.60 -2.89 -14.63
CA ARG A 91 -10.18 -1.53 -14.45
C ARG A 91 -9.55 -0.74 -13.28
N ASN A 92 -8.84 -1.41 -12.41
CA ASN A 92 -8.15 -0.80 -11.27
C ASN A 92 -6.63 -0.67 -11.48
N GLY A 93 -6.12 -0.85 -12.70
CA GLY A 93 -4.72 -0.68 -13.03
C GLY A 93 -3.89 -1.97 -13.01
N GLY A 94 -4.54 -3.13 -13.13
CA GLY A 94 -3.88 -4.44 -13.10
C GLY A 94 -3.00 -4.72 -14.33
N LEU A 95 -3.26 -4.06 -15.48
CA LEU A 95 -2.45 -4.26 -16.69
C LEU A 95 -1.01 -3.77 -16.51
N GLN A 96 -0.79 -2.70 -15.75
CA GLN A 96 0.56 -2.23 -15.42
C GLN A 96 1.31 -3.26 -14.57
N THR A 97 0.61 -3.86 -13.60
CA THR A 97 1.19 -4.96 -12.82
C THR A 97 1.53 -6.14 -13.71
N LEU A 98 0.57 -6.61 -14.52
CA LEU A 98 0.80 -7.71 -15.45
C LEU A 98 2.03 -7.44 -16.32
N GLY A 99 2.10 -6.24 -16.92
CA GLY A 99 3.22 -5.80 -17.77
C GLY A 99 4.56 -5.79 -17.02
N SER A 100 4.57 -5.42 -15.74
CA SER A 100 5.80 -5.40 -14.92
C SER A 100 6.37 -6.79 -14.67
N TYR A 101 5.54 -7.83 -14.72
CA TYR A 101 5.96 -9.23 -14.55
C TYR A 101 6.46 -9.87 -15.84
N VAL A 102 5.83 -9.58 -16.97
CA VAL A 102 6.16 -10.19 -18.28
C VAL A 102 6.97 -9.28 -19.20
N GLU A 103 7.25 -8.05 -18.78
CA GLU A 103 8.00 -7.04 -19.54
C GLU A 103 7.35 -6.69 -20.89
N ILE A 104 6.00 -6.69 -20.92
CA ILE A 104 5.16 -6.37 -22.08
C ILE A 104 4.24 -5.21 -21.70
N HIS A 105 4.07 -4.27 -22.63
CA HIS A 105 3.05 -3.22 -22.49
C HIS A 105 1.70 -3.73 -22.99
N PHE A 106 0.67 -3.64 -22.16
CA PHE A 106 -0.72 -3.95 -22.52
C PHE A 106 -1.46 -2.66 -22.83
N ASP A 107 -2.20 -2.66 -23.96
CA ASP A 107 -3.08 -1.56 -24.31
C ASP A 107 -4.38 -1.64 -23.48
N GLU A 108 -4.67 -0.58 -22.72
CA GLU A 108 -5.87 -0.51 -21.89
C GLU A 108 -7.15 -0.32 -22.71
N GLU A 109 -7.05 0.30 -23.90
CA GLU A 109 -8.19 0.54 -24.79
C GLU A 109 -8.54 -0.71 -25.60
N GLN A 110 -7.53 -1.54 -25.93
CA GLN A 110 -7.71 -2.74 -26.74
C GLN A 110 -6.98 -3.94 -26.13
N ILE A 111 -7.62 -4.61 -25.17
CA ILE A 111 -7.05 -5.73 -24.44
C ILE A 111 -6.93 -6.96 -25.34
N ASP A 112 -5.71 -7.44 -25.58
CA ASP A 112 -5.46 -8.77 -26.12
C ASP A 112 -5.66 -9.83 -25.03
N TRP A 113 -6.83 -10.46 -25.02
CA TRP A 113 -7.19 -11.48 -24.04
C TRP A 113 -6.36 -12.77 -24.14
N SER A 114 -5.78 -13.06 -25.31
CA SER A 114 -4.87 -14.20 -25.46
C SER A 114 -3.56 -13.92 -24.74
N ALA A 115 -2.95 -12.77 -25.02
CA ALA A 115 -1.73 -12.32 -24.35
C ALA A 115 -1.94 -12.15 -22.83
N TYR A 116 -3.10 -11.62 -22.40
CA TYR A 116 -3.47 -11.55 -20.99
C TYR A 116 -3.48 -12.94 -20.33
N THR A 117 -4.13 -13.91 -20.96
CA THR A 117 -4.26 -15.28 -20.42
C THR A 117 -2.90 -15.97 -20.34
N GLU A 118 -2.05 -15.81 -21.34
CA GLU A 118 -0.69 -16.35 -21.35
C GLU A 118 0.16 -15.74 -20.23
N ALA A 119 0.11 -14.41 -20.08
CA ALA A 119 0.81 -13.70 -19.02
C ALA A 119 0.33 -14.13 -17.62
N LYS A 120 -0.99 -14.27 -17.42
CA LYS A 120 -1.59 -14.78 -16.20
C LYS A 120 -1.08 -16.19 -15.84
N GLN A 121 -1.06 -17.10 -16.80
CA GLN A 121 -0.53 -18.47 -16.60
C GLN A 121 0.96 -18.46 -16.30
N TRP A 122 1.72 -17.60 -16.97
CA TRP A 122 3.15 -17.46 -16.76
C TRP A 122 3.46 -16.95 -15.35
N ILE A 123 2.73 -15.94 -14.86
CA ILE A 123 2.87 -15.43 -13.50
C ILE A 123 2.51 -16.52 -12.48
N ARG A 124 1.40 -17.24 -12.66
CA ARG A 124 1.02 -18.35 -11.79
C ARG A 124 2.13 -19.40 -11.65
N SER A 125 2.81 -19.72 -12.75
CA SER A 125 3.84 -20.77 -12.75
C SER A 125 5.18 -20.31 -12.19
N ARG A 126 5.53 -19.02 -12.36
CA ARG A 126 6.85 -18.50 -12.03
C ARG A 126 6.90 -17.69 -10.73
N TYR A 127 5.77 -17.07 -10.39
CA TYR A 127 5.64 -16.16 -9.25
C TYR A 127 4.54 -16.59 -8.27
N GLU A 128 4.25 -17.90 -8.18
CA GLU A 128 3.32 -18.45 -7.20
C GLU A 128 3.67 -17.98 -5.77
N HIS A 129 4.95 -17.87 -5.46
CA HIS A 129 5.42 -17.40 -4.16
C HIS A 129 5.04 -15.93 -3.87
N HIS A 130 4.99 -15.05 -4.89
CA HIS A 130 4.48 -13.68 -4.73
C HIS A 130 2.98 -13.70 -4.43
N LEU A 131 2.21 -14.50 -5.18
CA LEU A 131 0.75 -14.61 -4.97
C LEU A 131 0.43 -15.16 -3.58
N ARG A 132 1.16 -16.17 -3.15
CA ARG A 132 1.03 -16.73 -1.80
C ARG A 132 1.39 -15.69 -0.74
N PHE A 133 2.52 -15.00 -0.88
CA PHE A 133 2.93 -13.93 0.02
C PHE A 133 1.84 -12.87 0.19
N LEU A 134 1.32 -12.31 -0.92
CA LEU A 134 0.27 -11.30 -0.88
C LEU A 134 -1.05 -11.84 -0.29
N SER A 135 -1.38 -13.11 -0.55
CA SER A 135 -2.61 -13.73 -0.01
C SER A 135 -2.58 -13.90 1.50
N GLU A 136 -1.40 -14.15 2.08
CA GLU A 136 -1.18 -14.44 3.50
C GLU A 136 -0.86 -13.20 4.35
N LEU A 137 -0.86 -12.00 3.76
CA LEU A 137 -0.61 -10.77 4.49
C LEU A 137 -1.69 -10.52 5.56
N PRO A 138 -1.30 -10.07 6.77
CA PRO A 138 -2.24 -9.66 7.80
C PRO A 138 -3.02 -8.42 7.36
N LEU A 139 -4.19 -8.19 7.98
CA LEU A 139 -5.07 -7.06 7.69
C LEU A 139 -4.81 -5.85 8.58
N VAL A 140 -4.19 -6.09 9.74
CA VAL A 140 -3.99 -5.08 10.78
C VAL A 140 -2.70 -5.36 11.55
N TYR A 141 -2.07 -4.30 12.02
CA TYR A 141 -0.97 -4.37 12.98
C TYR A 141 -1.22 -3.38 14.12
N GLU A 142 -0.99 -3.81 15.36
CA GLU A 142 -1.27 -3.02 16.55
C GLU A 142 -0.02 -2.84 17.40
N VAL A 143 0.19 -1.62 17.88
CA VAL A 143 1.16 -1.30 18.93
C VAL A 143 0.50 -0.40 19.98
N PRO A 144 1.04 -0.25 21.19
CA PRO A 144 0.47 0.65 22.17
C PRO A 144 0.28 2.06 21.60
N GLY A 145 -0.97 2.54 21.59
CA GLY A 145 -1.36 3.86 21.10
C GLY A 145 -1.68 3.97 19.60
N TYR A 146 -1.34 2.96 18.79
CA TYR A 146 -1.58 3.01 17.35
C TYR A 146 -2.12 1.69 16.77
N ILE A 147 -3.00 1.83 15.78
CA ILE A 147 -3.52 0.75 14.97
C ILE A 147 -3.21 1.07 13.51
N PHE A 148 -2.57 0.16 12.81
CA PHE A 148 -2.19 0.28 11.42
C PHE A 148 -3.08 -0.62 10.56
N VAL A 149 -3.77 -0.05 9.59
CA VAL A 149 -4.73 -0.74 8.72
C VAL A 149 -4.69 -0.13 7.33
N HIS A 150 -5.03 -0.90 6.29
CA HIS A 150 -4.99 -0.34 4.95
C HIS A 150 -6.06 0.74 4.73
N ALA A 151 -7.34 0.43 4.89
CA ALA A 151 -8.43 1.38 4.60
C ALA A 151 -9.09 1.98 5.85
N GLY A 152 -9.35 1.17 6.87
CA GLY A 152 -9.98 1.68 8.08
C GLY A 152 -10.70 0.62 8.90
N ILE A 153 -11.49 1.10 9.85
CA ILE A 153 -12.25 0.30 10.80
C ILE A 153 -13.70 0.71 10.74
N ASN A 154 -14.59 -0.27 10.61
CA ASN A 154 -16.01 -0.02 10.53
C ASN A 154 -16.55 0.41 11.90
N PRO A 155 -17.05 1.66 12.05
CA PRO A 155 -17.54 2.16 13.33
C PRO A 155 -18.86 1.52 13.79
N ASP A 156 -19.54 0.75 12.93
CA ASP A 156 -20.79 0.06 13.23
C ASP A 156 -20.55 -1.37 13.77
N VAL A 157 -19.28 -1.82 13.84
CA VAL A 157 -18.90 -3.12 14.39
C VAL A 157 -18.31 -2.94 15.79
N GLU A 158 -18.99 -3.43 16.81
CA GLU A 158 -18.60 -3.26 18.23
C GLU A 158 -17.23 -3.89 18.52
N ASP A 159 -17.00 -5.14 18.12
CA ASP A 159 -15.67 -5.76 18.11
C ASP A 159 -15.04 -5.61 16.74
N TRP A 160 -14.36 -4.50 16.52
CA TRP A 160 -13.74 -4.15 15.25
C TRP A 160 -12.73 -5.21 14.74
N ARG A 161 -12.12 -6.00 15.62
CA ARG A 161 -11.20 -7.07 15.21
C ARG A 161 -11.91 -8.20 14.48
N GLY A 162 -13.20 -8.37 14.73
CA GLY A 162 -14.08 -9.33 14.07
C GLY A 162 -14.76 -8.80 12.80
N GLN A 163 -14.47 -7.58 12.36
CA GLN A 163 -15.05 -7.05 11.12
C GLN A 163 -14.62 -7.85 9.88
N PRO A 164 -15.41 -7.87 8.80
CA PRO A 164 -15.05 -8.54 7.55
C PRO A 164 -13.75 -7.98 6.95
N GLU A 165 -12.95 -8.83 6.28
CA GLU A 165 -11.74 -8.40 5.53
C GLU A 165 -12.02 -7.18 4.65
N ARG A 166 -13.19 -7.17 3.98
CA ARG A 166 -13.59 -6.06 3.12
C ARG A 166 -13.54 -4.71 3.83
N ASP A 167 -13.92 -4.62 5.10
CA ASP A 167 -13.93 -3.36 5.81
C ASP A 167 -12.50 -2.88 6.08
N PHE A 168 -11.58 -3.78 6.43
CA PHE A 168 -10.17 -3.43 6.62
C PHE A 168 -9.51 -2.85 5.36
N ILE A 169 -9.92 -3.28 4.15
CA ILE A 169 -9.22 -2.95 2.92
C ILE A 169 -10.03 -2.11 1.91
N TRP A 170 -11.31 -1.78 2.21
CA TRP A 170 -12.16 -1.02 1.27
C TRP A 170 -12.97 0.12 1.90
N ILE A 171 -13.12 0.18 3.22
CA ILE A 171 -13.95 1.20 3.85
C ILE A 171 -13.41 2.61 3.57
N ARG A 172 -14.30 3.57 3.39
CA ARG A 172 -13.94 4.97 3.12
C ARG A 172 -14.75 5.91 4.03
N GLU A 173 -15.75 6.58 3.46
CA GLU A 173 -16.53 7.64 4.10
C GLU A 173 -17.10 7.26 5.46
N ALA A 174 -17.64 6.07 5.60
CA ALA A 174 -18.17 5.57 6.87
C ALA A 174 -17.13 5.56 8.00
N PHE A 175 -15.84 5.44 7.68
CA PHE A 175 -14.74 5.48 8.63
C PHE A 175 -14.20 6.89 8.87
N TYR A 176 -13.78 7.59 7.81
CA TYR A 176 -13.04 8.84 8.02
C TYR A 176 -13.91 10.04 8.41
N THR A 177 -15.25 9.97 8.21
CA THR A 177 -16.18 11.05 8.62
C THR A 177 -16.73 10.89 10.04
N ARG A 178 -16.45 9.78 10.72
CA ARG A 178 -17.00 9.45 12.04
C ARG A 178 -15.89 9.18 13.05
N PRO A 179 -16.04 9.61 14.32
CA PRO A 179 -15.08 9.28 15.37
C PRO A 179 -15.01 7.75 15.55
N THR A 180 -13.82 7.26 15.91
CA THR A 180 -13.64 5.87 16.35
C THR A 180 -13.84 5.76 17.85
N SER A 181 -14.40 4.64 18.31
CA SER A 181 -14.50 4.31 19.75
C SER A 181 -13.28 3.49 20.23
N ILE A 182 -12.21 3.46 19.44
CA ILE A 182 -11.07 2.58 19.66
C ILE A 182 -10.00 3.31 20.47
N PRO A 183 -9.38 2.67 21.46
CA PRO A 183 -8.26 3.27 22.17
C PRO A 183 -7.05 3.39 21.24
N GLY A 184 -6.60 4.63 20.98
CA GLY A 184 -5.44 4.93 20.14
C GLY A 184 -5.78 5.55 18.78
N THR A 185 -4.75 5.87 18.02
CA THR A 185 -4.85 6.51 16.69
C THR A 185 -4.77 5.47 15.59
N VAL A 186 -5.72 5.52 14.66
CA VAL A 186 -5.72 4.65 13.48
C VAL A 186 -4.94 5.31 12.35
N VAL A 187 -3.85 4.68 11.90
CA VAL A 187 -3.05 5.13 10.74
C VAL A 187 -3.48 4.31 9.52
N PHE A 188 -3.85 4.99 8.43
CA PHE A 188 -4.45 4.35 7.25
C PHE A 188 -4.01 4.98 5.92
N GLY A 189 -4.16 4.22 4.82
CA GLY A 189 -3.96 4.61 3.43
C GLY A 189 -5.25 4.59 2.60
N HIS A 190 -5.22 3.96 1.42
CA HIS A 190 -6.38 3.64 0.57
C HIS A 190 -7.20 4.83 0.04
N THR A 191 -7.47 5.80 0.89
CA THR A 191 -8.18 7.03 0.51
C THR A 191 -7.15 8.13 0.31
N PRO A 192 -6.89 8.54 -0.96
CA PRO A 192 -5.98 9.64 -1.20
C PRO A 192 -6.35 10.86 -0.35
N VAL A 193 -5.40 11.35 0.42
CA VAL A 193 -5.63 12.44 1.39
C VAL A 193 -6.18 13.70 0.76
N LYS A 194 -6.00 13.88 -0.55
CA LYS A 194 -6.66 14.96 -1.32
C LYS A 194 -8.19 14.90 -1.31
N HIS A 195 -8.78 13.79 -0.91
CA HIS A 195 -10.22 13.70 -0.67
C HIS A 195 -10.63 14.14 0.74
N LEU A 196 -9.65 14.32 1.63
CA LEU A 196 -9.86 14.70 3.03
C LEU A 196 -9.48 16.18 3.29
N HIS A 197 -8.57 16.74 2.45
CA HIS A 197 -8.14 18.13 2.46
C HIS A 197 -7.54 18.55 1.07
N ASP A 198 -7.05 19.78 0.92
CA ASP A 198 -6.72 20.37 -0.40
C ASP A 198 -5.32 20.00 -0.95
N HIS A 199 -4.51 19.25 -0.22
CA HIS A 199 -3.14 18.90 -0.62
C HIS A 199 -2.82 17.41 -0.42
N ALA A 200 -1.63 16.95 -0.88
CA ALA A 200 -1.24 15.54 -0.81
C ALA A 200 -0.46 15.15 0.45
N ASP A 201 -0.22 16.08 1.38
CA ASP A 201 0.47 15.80 2.64
C ASP A 201 -0.39 14.97 3.58
N ILE A 202 0.25 14.27 4.51
CA ILE A 202 -0.40 13.48 5.54
C ILE A 202 -1.52 14.28 6.23
N TRP A 203 -2.70 13.68 6.29
CA TRP A 203 -3.87 14.24 6.94
C TRP A 203 -3.97 13.78 8.39
N PHE A 204 -4.22 14.72 9.29
CA PHE A 204 -4.51 14.46 10.68
C PHE A 204 -5.97 14.82 10.97
N ASP A 205 -6.74 13.84 11.43
CA ASP A 205 -8.13 14.10 11.82
C ASP A 205 -8.21 15.12 12.96
N PRO A 206 -9.15 16.09 12.90
CA PRO A 206 -9.30 17.09 13.95
C PRO A 206 -9.59 16.54 15.34
N SER A 207 -10.20 15.34 15.45
CA SER A 207 -10.42 14.65 16.72
C SER A 207 -9.18 13.90 17.23
N GLY A 208 -8.14 13.77 16.41
CA GLY A 208 -6.88 13.12 16.77
C GLY A 208 -6.92 11.59 16.78
N ASP A 209 -8.01 10.98 16.35
CA ASP A 209 -8.17 9.52 16.36
C ASP A 209 -7.74 8.83 15.05
N LYS A 210 -7.41 9.59 13.99
CA LYS A 210 -7.00 9.08 12.68
C LYS A 210 -5.87 9.87 12.03
N ILE A 211 -5.03 9.16 11.26
CA ILE A 211 -4.00 9.76 10.40
C ILE A 211 -4.06 9.08 9.03
N GLY A 212 -4.42 9.82 7.98
CA GLY A 212 -4.42 9.37 6.60
C GLY A 212 -3.10 9.69 5.91
N ILE A 213 -2.47 8.69 5.25
CA ILE A 213 -1.13 8.86 4.70
C ILE A 213 -1.01 8.61 3.18
N ASP A 214 -2.06 8.19 2.48
CA ASP A 214 -2.03 7.99 1.02
C ASP A 214 -1.87 9.32 0.28
N GLY A 215 -0.64 9.59 -0.19
CA GLY A 215 -0.31 10.80 -0.93
C GLY A 215 -0.72 10.79 -2.41
N GLY A 216 -1.26 9.70 -2.92
CA GLY A 216 -1.67 9.57 -4.32
C GLY A 216 -0.50 9.49 -5.30
N CYS A 217 0.60 8.82 -4.96
CA CYS A 217 1.82 8.74 -5.79
C CYS A 217 1.54 8.22 -7.20
N ALA A 218 0.79 7.13 -7.32
CA ALA A 218 0.43 6.54 -8.61
C ALA A 218 -0.48 7.44 -9.47
N TYR A 219 -1.09 8.44 -8.88
CA TYR A 219 -1.90 9.48 -9.55
C TYR A 219 -1.11 10.75 -9.87
N GLY A 220 0.23 10.69 -9.77
CA GLY A 220 1.10 11.82 -10.12
C GLY A 220 1.34 12.82 -8.98
N ALA A 221 0.93 12.50 -7.73
CA ALA A 221 1.17 13.36 -6.59
C ALA A 221 2.48 12.98 -5.85
N GLN A 222 2.40 12.38 -4.67
CA GLN A 222 3.58 12.05 -3.86
C GLN A 222 3.41 10.77 -3.07
N LEU A 223 4.52 10.15 -2.68
CA LEU A 223 4.55 9.07 -1.70
C LEU A 223 4.90 9.67 -0.33
N ASN A 224 4.04 9.44 0.66
CA ASN A 224 4.23 9.93 2.01
C ASN A 224 4.87 8.89 2.93
N LEU A 225 5.62 9.38 3.93
CA LEU A 225 6.07 8.62 5.08
C LEU A 225 5.71 9.38 6.36
N LEU A 226 5.00 8.71 7.26
CA LEU A 226 4.80 9.15 8.64
C LEU A 226 5.91 8.55 9.50
N GLU A 227 6.62 9.39 10.23
CA GLU A 227 7.54 8.96 11.28
C GLU A 227 6.90 9.16 12.65
N ILE A 228 6.94 8.12 13.48
CA ILE A 228 6.62 8.18 14.90
C ILE A 228 7.93 7.99 15.65
N GLY A 229 8.43 9.06 16.25
CA GLY A 229 9.69 9.06 17.01
C GLY A 229 9.61 8.23 18.29
N GLU A 230 10.76 7.92 18.87
CA GLU A 230 10.86 7.21 20.14
C GLU A 230 10.19 7.95 21.31
N ASP A 231 10.11 9.27 21.22
CA ASP A 231 9.45 10.16 22.19
C ASP A 231 7.95 10.37 21.89
N GLY A 232 7.43 9.73 20.83
CA GLY A 232 6.06 9.90 20.33
C GLY A 232 5.86 11.13 19.45
N SER A 233 6.92 11.85 19.10
CA SER A 233 6.85 12.95 18.12
C SER A 233 6.45 12.44 16.73
N LEU A 234 5.71 13.25 15.98
CA LEU A 234 5.28 12.93 14.63
C LEU A 234 6.00 13.81 13.62
N GLN A 235 6.63 13.20 12.62
CA GLN A 235 7.24 13.91 11.50
C GLN A 235 6.68 13.39 10.17
N LYS A 236 6.65 14.26 9.16
CA LYS A 236 6.13 13.98 7.82
C LYS A 236 7.23 14.13 6.78
N PHE A 237 7.35 13.14 5.93
CA PHE A 237 8.25 13.18 4.77
C PHE A 237 7.48 12.81 3.53
N HIS A 238 7.95 13.25 2.38
CA HIS A 238 7.39 12.83 1.10
C HIS A 238 8.42 12.92 -0.03
N VAL A 239 8.16 12.15 -1.08
CA VAL A 239 8.84 12.24 -2.39
C VAL A 239 7.76 12.41 -3.45
N LYS A 240 7.87 13.45 -4.28
CA LYS A 240 6.91 13.66 -5.37
C LYS A 240 7.12 12.64 -6.48
N LYS A 241 6.05 12.34 -7.20
CA LYS A 241 6.13 11.47 -8.37
C LYS A 241 7.14 12.00 -9.39
N GLY A 242 8.12 11.15 -9.75
CA GLY A 242 9.23 11.50 -10.64
C GLY A 242 10.46 12.11 -9.96
N GLU A 243 10.39 12.47 -8.68
CA GLU A 243 11.54 12.95 -7.90
C GLU A 243 12.27 11.75 -7.26
N THR A 244 13.18 11.11 -8.00
CA THR A 244 13.85 9.88 -7.52
C THR A 244 15.18 10.13 -6.79
N GLY A 245 15.57 11.39 -6.62
CA GLY A 245 16.77 11.76 -5.85
C GLY A 245 18.10 11.44 -6.52
N GLU A 246 18.10 10.98 -7.76
CA GLU A 246 19.28 11.01 -8.62
C GLU A 246 19.41 12.43 -9.15
N GLY A 247 20.04 13.29 -8.34
CA GLY A 247 20.45 14.62 -8.78
C GLY A 247 21.27 14.46 -10.04
N SER A 248 20.92 15.22 -11.09
CA SER A 248 21.76 15.46 -12.24
C SER A 248 23.16 15.80 -11.74
N ALA A 249 24.11 14.89 -11.89
CA ALA A 249 25.52 15.22 -11.89
C ALA A 249 25.73 15.98 -13.20
N ASP A 250 25.70 17.32 -13.12
CA ASP A 250 26.28 18.21 -14.13
C ASP A 250 27.81 18.30 -13.94
#